data_474e212f69f5f63e2cd0841cda68a23a
#
_entry.id   474e212f69f5f63e2cd0841cda68a23a
#
_cell.length_a   1.000
_cell.length_b   1.000
_cell.length_c   1.000
_cell.angle_alpha   90.00
_cell.angle_beta   90.00
_cell.angle_gamma   90.00
#
_symmetry.space_group_name_H-M   'P 1'
#
loop_
_entity.id
_entity.type
_entity.pdbx_description
1 polymer ?
#
loop_
_entity_poly.entity_id
_entity_poly.type
_entity_poly.pdbx_seq_one_letter_code
_entity_poly.pdbx_strand_id
1 'polypeptide(L)'
;MRQIIKNGTIVTGSGSFPADILIDGEKIAATGTAEEIKKLAQPGDKEIDASGCLIFPGFIDAHTHFDLHVAGTVTADDFATGTKAALKGGTTTIIDFGTQYPGETLAEGLKNWHEKADGKCSCDYSFHMSITDWNPSVSKEVQDMMDEGITSFKLYMTYDTQVNDKTLFEILQRLKETGGITGVHCENSGMIAALQEEAKAAGKMGVSSHPKTRPVAAEAEAIGRLLRLAEVADVPVVVVHLTCKEGYDVIAQARKRGQKVYVETCPQYLLMDDSLYELPGFESAKYVCAPPLRKKEDQDCLWKGLADGTIQTVSTDHCSFTTEQKKLGEGDFTKIPGGMPGAETRGTLIYTYGVDKGRITKEDMCRVLSENPAKLYGLYPRKGVIAPGSDADLVIMRTGVEDVITAKDQVQNVDYAPFEGTKVTGRVESVFLRGLQAVKDGKVVEEKKGEFLKRGKYAL
;
A
#
# COMPACT_ATOMS: atom_id res chain seq x y z
N MET A 1 -19.94 -20.91 -8.41
CA MET A 1 -19.21 -22.11 -8.97
C MET A 1 -18.44 -22.72 -7.83
N ARG A 2 -18.47 -24.06 -7.68
CA ARG A 2 -17.67 -24.71 -6.61
C ARG A 2 -16.31 -25.11 -7.15
N GLN A 3 -15.27 -24.94 -6.34
CA GLN A 3 -13.88 -25.22 -6.71
C GLN A 3 -13.13 -25.76 -5.50
N ILE A 4 -12.14 -26.63 -5.74
CA ILE A 4 -11.26 -27.18 -4.72
C ILE A 4 -9.82 -26.85 -5.09
N ILE A 5 -9.13 -26.10 -4.25
CA ILE A 5 -7.68 -25.89 -4.36
C ILE A 5 -6.99 -26.94 -3.53
N LYS A 6 -6.09 -27.73 -4.15
CA LYS A 6 -5.49 -28.93 -3.56
C LYS A 6 -3.98 -28.82 -3.46
N ASN A 7 -3.43 -29.58 -2.51
CA ASN A 7 -1.99 -29.84 -2.39
C ASN A 7 -1.12 -28.62 -2.07
N GLY A 8 -1.69 -27.47 -1.74
CA GLY A 8 -0.94 -26.27 -1.38
C GLY A 8 -0.61 -26.19 0.10
N THR A 9 0.24 -25.22 0.46
CA THR A 9 0.50 -24.84 1.85
C THR A 9 -0.22 -23.52 2.15
N ILE A 10 -1.26 -23.57 2.98
CA ILE A 10 -1.95 -22.39 3.47
C ILE A 10 -1.01 -21.64 4.42
N VAL A 11 -0.92 -20.31 4.24
CA VAL A 11 -0.18 -19.40 5.11
C VAL A 11 -1.15 -18.44 5.79
N THR A 12 -1.07 -18.38 7.10
CA THR A 12 -1.83 -17.44 7.95
C THR A 12 -0.84 -16.57 8.75
N GLY A 13 -1.31 -15.55 9.41
CA GLY A 13 -0.47 -14.74 10.29
C GLY A 13 0.05 -15.49 11.53
N SER A 14 -0.48 -16.67 11.83
CA SER A 14 -0.12 -17.46 13.02
C SER A 14 0.57 -18.79 12.72
N GLY A 15 0.62 -19.20 11.46
CA GLY A 15 1.25 -20.48 11.08
C GLY A 15 0.97 -20.84 9.63
N SER A 16 1.62 -21.91 9.17
CA SER A 16 1.42 -22.45 7.83
C SER A 16 1.32 -23.97 7.88
N PHE A 17 0.44 -24.54 7.07
CA PHE A 17 0.15 -25.97 7.07
C PHE A 17 -0.38 -26.43 5.71
N PRO A 18 -0.08 -27.69 5.29
CA PRO A 18 -0.70 -28.28 4.12
C PRO A 18 -2.21 -28.45 4.35
N ALA A 19 -3.03 -27.95 3.43
CA ALA A 19 -4.47 -28.17 3.46
C ALA A 19 -5.09 -27.85 2.10
N ASP A 20 -6.25 -28.46 1.84
CA ASP A 20 -7.09 -28.14 0.69
C ASP A 20 -8.15 -27.08 1.08
N ILE A 21 -8.61 -26.33 0.09
CA ILE A 21 -9.61 -25.25 0.27
C ILE A 21 -10.80 -25.56 -0.64
N LEU A 22 -11.99 -25.61 -0.05
CA LEU A 22 -13.25 -25.66 -0.78
C LEU A 22 -13.82 -24.25 -0.90
N ILE A 23 -14.01 -23.78 -2.12
CA ILE A 23 -14.69 -22.53 -2.46
C ILE A 23 -16.10 -22.84 -2.93
N ASP A 24 -17.09 -22.11 -2.44
CA ASP A 24 -18.47 -22.17 -2.91
C ASP A 24 -18.98 -20.77 -3.21
N GLY A 25 -19.20 -20.49 -4.51
CA GLY A 25 -19.50 -19.15 -4.98
C GLY A 25 -18.35 -18.19 -4.67
N GLU A 26 -18.62 -17.14 -3.92
CA GLU A 26 -17.65 -16.10 -3.56
C GLU A 26 -16.92 -16.37 -2.23
N LYS A 27 -17.27 -17.45 -1.51
CA LYS A 27 -16.81 -17.68 -0.14
C LYS A 27 -15.95 -18.92 -0.02
N ILE A 28 -15.05 -18.88 0.95
CA ILE A 28 -14.42 -20.10 1.45
C ILE A 28 -15.47 -20.87 2.23
N ALA A 29 -15.79 -22.09 1.77
CA ALA A 29 -16.75 -22.96 2.43
C ALA A 29 -16.09 -23.83 3.50
N ALA A 30 -14.88 -24.33 3.24
CA ALA A 30 -14.11 -25.14 4.18
C ALA A 30 -12.61 -25.12 3.87
N THR A 31 -11.81 -25.37 4.89
CA THR A 31 -10.38 -25.69 4.79
C THR A 31 -10.13 -26.96 5.60
N GLY A 32 -9.27 -27.86 5.14
CA GLY A 32 -8.99 -29.11 5.85
C GLY A 32 -8.04 -30.02 5.10
N THR A 33 -7.82 -31.21 5.64
CA THR A 33 -7.08 -32.27 4.97
C THR A 33 -7.77 -32.68 3.67
N ALA A 34 -7.03 -33.28 2.75
CA ALA A 34 -7.59 -33.80 1.49
C ALA A 34 -8.76 -34.77 1.72
N GLU A 35 -8.70 -35.57 2.79
CA GLU A 35 -9.78 -36.49 3.13
C GLU A 35 -11.05 -35.77 3.64
N GLU A 36 -10.90 -34.73 4.42
CA GLU A 36 -12.02 -33.92 4.90
C GLU A 36 -12.70 -33.17 3.77
N ILE A 37 -11.93 -32.52 2.92
CA ILE A 37 -12.47 -31.79 1.77
C ILE A 37 -13.10 -32.73 0.75
N LYS A 38 -12.52 -33.92 0.52
CA LYS A 38 -13.11 -34.95 -0.35
C LYS A 38 -14.52 -35.39 0.08
N LYS A 39 -14.81 -35.41 1.39
CA LYS A 39 -16.16 -35.73 1.90
C LYS A 39 -17.19 -34.62 1.59
N LEU A 40 -16.74 -33.40 1.37
CA LEU A 40 -17.56 -32.24 1.03
C LEU A 40 -17.66 -32.01 -0.48
N ALA A 41 -16.79 -32.65 -1.27
CA ALA A 41 -16.75 -32.52 -2.72
C ALA A 41 -18.01 -33.04 -3.39
N GLN A 42 -18.41 -32.41 -4.47
CA GLN A 42 -19.57 -32.77 -5.29
C GLN A 42 -19.15 -33.08 -6.73
N PRO A 43 -19.91 -33.93 -7.44
CA PRO A 43 -19.66 -34.13 -8.88
C PRO A 43 -19.71 -32.80 -9.64
N GLY A 44 -18.66 -32.49 -10.41
CA GLY A 44 -18.54 -31.25 -11.17
C GLY A 44 -17.76 -30.14 -10.46
N ASP A 45 -17.31 -30.32 -9.23
CA ASP A 45 -16.38 -29.38 -8.58
C ASP A 45 -15.09 -29.28 -9.41
N LYS A 46 -14.64 -28.05 -9.72
CA LYS A 46 -13.39 -27.81 -10.46
C LYS A 46 -12.21 -27.98 -9.51
N GLU A 47 -11.29 -28.87 -9.83
CA GLU A 47 -10.06 -29.03 -9.06
C GLU A 47 -8.92 -28.17 -9.62
N ILE A 48 -8.15 -27.56 -8.72
CA ILE A 48 -7.00 -26.71 -9.04
C ILE A 48 -5.83 -27.20 -8.21
N ASP A 49 -4.77 -27.64 -8.86
CA ASP A 49 -3.57 -28.13 -8.19
C ASP A 49 -2.64 -26.98 -7.83
N ALA A 50 -2.34 -26.83 -6.55
CA ALA A 50 -1.41 -25.86 -5.98
C ALA A 50 -0.14 -26.53 -5.42
N SER A 51 0.23 -27.71 -5.92
CA SER A 51 1.43 -28.42 -5.48
C SER A 51 2.68 -27.55 -5.59
N GLY A 52 3.45 -27.48 -4.48
CA GLY A 52 4.67 -26.67 -4.40
C GLY A 52 4.43 -25.15 -4.31
N CYS A 53 3.18 -24.75 -4.06
CA CYS A 53 2.83 -23.35 -3.88
C CYS A 53 2.49 -23.01 -2.43
N LEU A 54 2.74 -21.77 -2.05
CA LEU A 54 2.16 -21.13 -0.86
C LEU A 54 0.82 -20.49 -1.26
N ILE A 55 -0.17 -20.60 -0.37
CA ILE A 55 -1.49 -20.00 -0.56
C ILE A 55 -1.69 -18.96 0.54
N PHE A 56 -1.70 -17.68 0.14
CA PHE A 56 -1.97 -16.55 1.03
C PHE A 56 -3.42 -16.09 0.87
N PRO A 57 -4.02 -15.45 1.90
CA PRO A 57 -5.17 -14.59 1.69
C PRO A 57 -4.82 -13.51 0.66
N GLY A 58 -5.78 -13.06 -0.13
CA GLY A 58 -5.57 -11.96 -1.06
C GLY A 58 -4.84 -10.80 -0.43
N PHE A 59 -3.80 -10.27 -1.10
CA PHE A 59 -3.06 -9.14 -0.58
C PHE A 59 -3.91 -7.88 -0.63
N ILE A 60 -3.71 -7.00 0.35
CA ILE A 60 -4.36 -5.69 0.46
C ILE A 60 -3.29 -4.62 0.31
N ASP A 61 -3.48 -3.72 -0.64
CA ASP A 61 -2.64 -2.53 -0.81
C ASP A 61 -3.41 -1.30 -0.36
N ALA A 62 -3.05 -0.80 0.81
CA ALA A 62 -3.77 0.31 1.42
C ALA A 62 -3.15 1.68 1.10
N HIS A 63 -2.33 1.77 0.04
CA HIS A 63 -1.69 3.02 -0.33
C HIS A 63 -1.42 3.06 -1.84
N THR A 64 -2.40 3.56 -2.60
CA THR A 64 -2.29 3.76 -4.05
C THR A 64 -2.82 5.12 -4.45
N HIS A 65 -2.35 5.64 -5.58
CA HIS A 65 -2.73 6.94 -6.14
C HIS A 65 -3.04 6.79 -7.63
N PHE A 66 -4.20 6.20 -7.94
CA PHE A 66 -4.67 6.02 -9.31
C PHE A 66 -5.48 7.23 -9.77
N ASP A 67 -5.29 7.64 -11.04
CA ASP A 67 -5.99 8.76 -11.66
C ASP A 67 -5.94 10.05 -10.82
N LEU A 68 -4.77 10.29 -10.16
CA LEU A 68 -4.56 11.43 -9.29
C LEU A 68 -3.99 12.62 -10.09
N HIS A 69 -4.67 13.77 -10.02
CA HIS A 69 -4.12 15.04 -10.51
C HIS A 69 -3.10 15.60 -9.52
N VAL A 70 -1.83 15.59 -9.89
CA VAL A 70 -0.72 16.03 -9.04
C VAL A 70 0.47 16.49 -9.88
N ALA A 71 1.28 17.43 -9.37
CA ALA A 71 2.50 17.93 -10.02
C ALA A 71 2.29 18.40 -11.47
N GLY A 72 1.13 18.99 -11.77
CA GLY A 72 0.81 19.52 -13.11
C GLY A 72 0.48 18.46 -14.16
N THR A 73 0.28 17.20 -13.75
CA THR A 73 -0.11 16.09 -14.62
C THR A 73 -1.12 15.18 -13.92
N VAL A 74 -1.37 14.01 -14.49
CA VAL A 74 -2.19 12.94 -13.89
C VAL A 74 -1.32 11.69 -13.80
N THR A 75 -1.45 10.90 -12.73
CA THR A 75 -0.74 9.61 -12.63
C THR A 75 -1.02 8.73 -13.85
N ALA A 76 0.00 8.01 -14.33
CA ALA A 76 -0.06 7.25 -15.58
C ALA A 76 -1.05 6.09 -15.49
N ASP A 77 -1.18 5.47 -14.33
CA ASP A 77 -2.20 4.46 -14.09
C ASP A 77 -3.49 5.09 -13.57
N ASP A 78 -4.57 4.76 -14.24
CA ASP A 78 -5.94 4.95 -13.78
C ASP A 78 -6.43 3.73 -12.98
N PHE A 79 -7.69 3.74 -12.52
CA PHE A 79 -8.25 2.61 -11.80
C PHE A 79 -8.34 1.32 -12.63
N ALA A 80 -8.44 1.40 -13.97
CA ALA A 80 -8.48 0.21 -14.81
C ALA A 80 -7.10 -0.43 -14.93
N THR A 81 -6.06 0.34 -15.25
CA THR A 81 -4.70 -0.16 -15.44
C THR A 81 -4.02 -0.48 -14.11
N GLY A 82 -4.13 0.39 -13.12
CA GLY A 82 -3.51 0.22 -11.82
C GLY A 82 -4.08 -0.96 -11.02
N THR A 83 -5.41 -1.15 -11.00
CA THR A 83 -6.01 -2.29 -10.30
C THR A 83 -5.78 -3.62 -11.04
N LYS A 84 -5.61 -3.58 -12.37
CA LYS A 84 -5.19 -4.76 -13.15
C LYS A 84 -3.76 -5.16 -12.78
N ALA A 85 -2.84 -4.20 -12.67
CA ALA A 85 -1.47 -4.44 -12.24
C ALA A 85 -1.42 -4.97 -10.79
N ALA A 86 -2.19 -4.36 -9.89
CA ALA A 86 -2.33 -4.81 -8.51
C ALA A 86 -2.82 -6.26 -8.42
N LEU A 87 -3.88 -6.59 -9.17
CA LEU A 87 -4.44 -7.95 -9.23
C LEU A 87 -3.40 -8.97 -9.73
N LYS A 88 -2.65 -8.65 -10.80
CA LYS A 88 -1.58 -9.52 -11.31
C LYS A 88 -0.49 -9.76 -10.25
N GLY A 89 -0.20 -8.76 -9.42
CA GLY A 89 0.73 -8.84 -8.29
C GLY A 89 0.20 -9.56 -7.04
N GLY A 90 -1.04 -10.08 -7.09
CA GLY A 90 -1.66 -10.78 -5.95
C GLY A 90 -2.55 -9.89 -5.06
N THR A 91 -2.70 -8.62 -5.38
CA THR A 91 -3.53 -7.69 -4.61
C THR A 91 -4.99 -7.82 -5.04
N THR A 92 -5.83 -8.33 -4.15
CA THR A 92 -7.28 -8.49 -4.39
C THR A 92 -8.10 -7.32 -3.87
N THR A 93 -7.49 -6.44 -3.08
CA THR A 93 -8.14 -5.24 -2.55
C THR A 93 -7.15 -4.10 -2.48
N ILE A 94 -7.56 -2.92 -2.98
CA ILE A 94 -6.83 -1.66 -2.79
C ILE A 94 -7.63 -0.73 -1.89
N ILE A 95 -6.93 0.19 -1.21
CA ILE A 95 -7.56 1.35 -0.58
C ILE A 95 -6.82 2.59 -1.10
N ASP A 96 -7.46 3.28 -2.03
CA ASP A 96 -6.91 4.47 -2.69
C ASP A 96 -7.25 5.76 -1.93
N PHE A 97 -6.66 6.89 -2.28
CA PHE A 97 -6.88 8.17 -1.59
C PHE A 97 -7.85 9.06 -2.35
N GLY A 98 -9.13 9.01 -1.94
CA GLY A 98 -10.13 10.01 -2.34
C GLY A 98 -9.71 11.39 -1.84
N THR A 99 -9.46 12.33 -2.75
CA THR A 99 -8.94 13.64 -2.40
C THR A 99 -10.03 14.69 -2.44
N GLN A 100 -10.21 15.40 -1.33
CA GLN A 100 -10.94 16.65 -1.29
C GLN A 100 -10.05 17.74 -1.88
N TYR A 101 -10.45 18.41 -2.93
CA TYR A 101 -9.75 19.59 -3.43
C TYR A 101 -10.20 20.85 -2.68
N PRO A 102 -9.39 21.94 -2.66
CA PRO A 102 -9.75 23.17 -1.98
C PRO A 102 -11.11 23.71 -2.39
N GLY A 103 -11.98 23.95 -1.41
CA GLY A 103 -13.35 24.42 -1.61
C GLY A 103 -14.40 23.33 -1.84
N GLU A 104 -14.01 22.06 -1.95
CA GLU A 104 -14.92 20.92 -2.03
C GLU A 104 -15.34 20.42 -0.64
N THR A 105 -16.49 19.78 -0.60
CA THR A 105 -16.91 18.92 0.52
C THR A 105 -16.24 17.56 0.46
N LEU A 106 -16.23 16.79 1.56
CA LEU A 106 -15.78 15.40 1.54
C LEU A 106 -16.68 14.53 0.66
N ALA A 107 -17.98 14.82 0.64
CA ALA A 107 -18.95 14.11 -0.20
C ALA A 107 -18.67 14.31 -1.71
N GLU A 108 -18.30 15.53 -2.13
CA GLU A 108 -17.90 15.82 -3.52
C GLU A 108 -16.62 15.09 -3.87
N GLY A 109 -15.60 15.12 -3.00
CA GLY A 109 -14.37 14.37 -3.19
C GLY A 109 -14.62 12.86 -3.31
N LEU A 110 -15.44 12.27 -2.44
CA LEU A 110 -15.81 10.85 -2.51
C LEU A 110 -16.55 10.52 -3.82
N LYS A 111 -17.50 11.35 -4.22
CA LYS A 111 -18.22 11.17 -5.50
C LYS A 111 -17.27 11.18 -6.69
N ASN A 112 -16.32 12.12 -6.72
CA ASN A 112 -15.32 12.21 -7.79
C ASN A 112 -14.50 10.91 -7.90
N TRP A 113 -14.13 10.30 -6.76
CA TRP A 113 -13.38 9.03 -6.76
C TRP A 113 -14.24 7.84 -7.20
N HIS A 114 -15.51 7.79 -6.82
CA HIS A 114 -16.44 6.80 -7.35
C HIS A 114 -16.59 6.88 -8.87
N GLU A 115 -16.71 8.07 -9.44
CA GLU A 115 -16.80 8.27 -10.90
C GLU A 115 -15.53 7.78 -11.63
N LYS A 116 -14.37 7.84 -10.97
CA LYS A 116 -13.11 7.30 -11.50
C LYS A 116 -13.00 5.78 -11.39
N ALA A 117 -13.52 5.18 -10.33
CA ALA A 117 -13.28 3.78 -9.97
C ALA A 117 -14.41 2.82 -10.35
N ASP A 118 -15.68 3.24 -10.20
CA ASP A 118 -16.83 2.36 -10.32
C ASP A 118 -16.93 1.71 -11.70
N GLY A 119 -17.02 0.37 -11.70
CA GLY A 119 -17.10 -0.44 -12.92
C GLY A 119 -15.80 -0.55 -13.72
N LYS A 120 -14.68 0.00 -13.24
CA LYS A 120 -13.38 -0.05 -13.92
C LYS A 120 -12.36 -0.92 -13.20
N CYS A 121 -12.48 -1.10 -11.87
CA CYS A 121 -11.52 -1.81 -11.06
C CYS A 121 -11.50 -3.31 -11.33
N SER A 122 -10.31 -3.90 -11.43
CA SER A 122 -10.10 -5.34 -11.61
C SER A 122 -9.98 -6.08 -10.28
N CYS A 123 -9.60 -5.41 -9.18
CA CYS A 123 -9.68 -5.91 -7.80
C CYS A 123 -10.69 -5.08 -7.00
N ASP A 124 -11.11 -5.58 -5.83
CA ASP A 124 -11.97 -4.83 -4.92
C ASP A 124 -11.29 -3.57 -4.44
N TYR A 125 -12.07 -2.55 -4.10
CA TYR A 125 -11.52 -1.25 -3.72
C TYR A 125 -12.33 -0.56 -2.62
N SER A 126 -11.65 0.32 -1.92
CA SER A 126 -12.23 1.30 -1.00
C SER A 126 -11.40 2.58 -1.04
N PHE A 127 -11.73 3.56 -0.21
CA PHE A 127 -11.01 4.83 -0.18
C PHE A 127 -10.62 5.24 1.25
N HIS A 128 -9.44 5.85 1.39
CA HIS A 128 -9.15 6.80 2.44
C HIS A 128 -9.63 8.17 1.98
N MET A 129 -10.16 9.00 2.87
CA MET A 129 -10.53 10.36 2.51
C MET A 129 -9.42 11.34 2.91
N SER A 130 -8.79 12.00 1.94
CA SER A 130 -7.81 13.06 2.19
C SER A 130 -8.55 14.35 2.57
N ILE A 131 -8.24 14.91 3.74
CA ILE A 131 -8.76 16.17 4.22
C ILE A 131 -7.71 17.26 3.99
N THR A 132 -8.00 18.19 3.10
CA THR A 132 -7.08 19.28 2.70
C THR A 132 -7.63 20.67 3.08
N ASP A 133 -8.93 20.77 3.26
CA ASP A 133 -9.61 21.97 3.74
C ASP A 133 -10.47 21.60 4.97
N TRP A 134 -10.40 22.45 6.01
CA TRP A 134 -11.03 22.16 7.28
C TRP A 134 -11.88 23.35 7.79
N ASN A 135 -13.13 23.07 7.98
CA ASN A 135 -14.09 24.03 8.52
C ASN A 135 -15.21 23.27 9.26
N PRO A 136 -16.16 23.96 9.95
CA PRO A 136 -17.22 23.32 10.72
C PRO A 136 -18.15 22.41 9.89
N SER A 137 -18.30 22.64 8.58
CA SER A 137 -19.10 21.78 7.71
C SER A 137 -18.36 20.47 7.44
N VAL A 138 -17.09 20.55 6.99
CA VAL A 138 -16.22 19.38 6.74
C VAL A 138 -16.07 18.52 7.99
N SER A 139 -15.97 19.15 9.17
CA SER A 139 -15.92 18.42 10.44
C SER A 139 -17.16 17.55 10.68
N LYS A 140 -18.34 17.99 10.29
CA LYS A 140 -19.57 17.19 10.39
C LYS A 140 -19.58 16.04 9.39
N GLU A 141 -19.14 16.29 8.16
CA GLU A 141 -19.08 15.30 7.10
C GLU A 141 -18.16 14.12 7.40
N VAL A 142 -17.22 14.24 8.37
CA VAL A 142 -16.42 13.09 8.83
C VAL A 142 -17.32 11.95 9.32
N GLN A 143 -18.44 12.25 9.99
CA GLN A 143 -19.40 11.21 10.39
C GLN A 143 -20.10 10.61 9.17
N ASP A 144 -20.48 11.42 8.20
CA ASP A 144 -21.14 10.95 6.97
C ASP A 144 -20.21 10.00 6.20
N MET A 145 -18.90 10.30 6.15
CA MET A 145 -17.89 9.40 5.58
C MET A 145 -17.83 8.06 6.34
N MET A 146 -17.83 8.11 7.68
CA MET A 146 -17.86 6.90 8.50
C MET A 146 -19.09 6.03 8.20
N ASP A 147 -20.26 6.64 8.04
CA ASP A 147 -21.52 5.96 7.75
C ASP A 147 -21.56 5.37 6.33
N GLU A 148 -20.85 5.98 5.38
CA GLU A 148 -20.62 5.44 4.03
C GLU A 148 -19.57 4.32 3.99
N GLY A 149 -18.93 4.00 5.13
CA GLY A 149 -17.91 2.97 5.22
C GLY A 149 -16.50 3.45 4.84
N ILE A 150 -16.28 4.75 4.77
CA ILE A 150 -14.99 5.40 4.68
C ILE A 150 -14.50 5.70 6.08
N THR A 151 -13.78 4.75 6.69
CA THR A 151 -13.43 4.79 8.12
C THR A 151 -11.98 5.22 8.39
N SER A 152 -11.25 5.57 7.34
CA SER A 152 -9.88 6.06 7.43
C SER A 152 -9.66 7.29 6.57
N PHE A 153 -8.75 8.14 7.03
CA PHE A 153 -8.49 9.46 6.46
C PHE A 153 -7.00 9.62 6.16
N LYS A 154 -6.66 10.64 5.37
CA LYS A 154 -5.27 11.01 5.04
C LYS A 154 -5.04 12.48 5.32
N LEU A 155 -3.90 12.78 5.92
CA LEU A 155 -3.43 14.15 6.15
C LEU A 155 -1.98 14.29 5.67
N TYR A 156 -1.62 15.49 5.33
CA TYR A 156 -0.29 15.85 4.86
C TYR A 156 0.28 16.96 5.73
N MET A 157 1.56 16.84 6.09
CA MET A 157 2.33 17.88 6.79
C MET A 157 3.27 18.63 5.84
N THR A 158 3.18 18.37 4.55
CA THR A 158 3.88 19.04 3.45
C THR A 158 2.99 19.09 2.21
N TYR A 159 3.45 19.71 1.12
CA TYR A 159 2.73 20.01 -0.12
C TYR A 159 1.68 21.13 0.04
N ASP A 160 1.03 21.47 -1.07
CA ASP A 160 -0.07 22.46 -1.10
C ASP A 160 -1.33 21.97 -0.36
N THR A 161 -1.41 20.65 -0.13
CA THR A 161 -2.49 19.97 0.58
C THR A 161 -2.23 19.86 2.09
N GLN A 162 -1.14 20.43 2.60
CA GLN A 162 -0.79 20.34 4.02
C GLN A 162 -1.83 21.04 4.92
N VAL A 163 -2.03 20.47 6.10
CA VAL A 163 -2.75 21.10 7.20
C VAL A 163 -1.77 21.61 8.26
N ASN A 164 -2.09 22.76 8.89
CA ASN A 164 -1.28 23.26 10.00
C ASN A 164 -1.56 22.48 11.30
N ASP A 165 -0.71 22.68 12.32
CA ASP A 165 -0.80 21.93 13.59
C ASP A 165 -2.14 22.10 14.31
N LYS A 166 -2.77 23.28 14.26
CA LYS A 166 -4.10 23.51 14.85
C LYS A 166 -5.15 22.65 14.13
N THR A 167 -5.18 22.72 12.82
CA THR A 167 -6.11 21.95 11.99
C THR A 167 -5.89 20.43 12.16
N LEU A 168 -4.63 19.99 12.14
CA LEU A 168 -4.27 18.59 12.40
C LEU A 168 -4.82 18.13 13.76
N PHE A 169 -4.65 18.91 14.82
CA PHE A 169 -5.13 18.58 16.13
C PHE A 169 -6.67 18.52 16.20
N GLU A 170 -7.37 19.47 15.60
CA GLU A 170 -8.84 19.49 15.53
C GLU A 170 -9.40 18.26 14.78
N ILE A 171 -8.75 17.86 13.68
CA ILE A 171 -9.12 16.65 12.94
C ILE A 171 -8.89 15.41 13.82
N LEU A 172 -7.75 15.30 14.50
CA LEU A 172 -7.47 14.18 15.40
C LEU A 172 -8.52 14.06 16.52
N GLN A 173 -8.97 15.19 17.11
CA GLN A 173 -10.05 15.18 18.09
C GLN A 173 -11.37 14.69 17.49
N ARG A 174 -11.69 15.13 16.26
CA ARG A 174 -12.91 14.68 15.56
C ARG A 174 -12.85 13.19 15.23
N LEU A 175 -11.70 12.66 14.83
CA LEU A 175 -11.51 11.23 14.58
C LEU A 175 -11.65 10.39 15.85
N LYS A 176 -11.22 10.90 17.01
CA LYS A 176 -11.48 10.25 18.30
C LYS A 176 -12.97 10.09 18.54
N GLU A 177 -13.77 11.14 18.31
CA GLU A 177 -15.22 11.12 18.52
C GLU A 177 -15.92 10.11 17.59
N THR A 178 -15.54 10.06 16.32
CA THR A 178 -16.19 9.21 15.30
C THR A 178 -15.64 7.77 15.30
N GLY A 179 -14.45 7.56 15.85
CA GLY A 179 -13.74 6.28 15.83
C GLY A 179 -13.04 6.02 14.48
N GLY A 180 -12.75 7.06 13.70
CA GLY A 180 -11.94 6.99 12.49
C GLY A 180 -10.45 6.90 12.82
N ILE A 181 -9.64 6.58 11.81
CA ILE A 181 -8.18 6.56 11.89
C ILE A 181 -7.58 7.37 10.75
N THR A 182 -6.42 8.00 10.94
CA THR A 182 -5.74 8.73 9.87
C THR A 182 -4.33 8.22 9.62
N GLY A 183 -3.98 8.11 8.34
CA GLY A 183 -2.61 8.04 7.87
C GLY A 183 -2.07 9.45 7.65
N VAL A 184 -0.82 9.69 8.00
CA VAL A 184 -0.22 11.03 7.86
C VAL A 184 1.11 10.94 7.13
N HIS A 185 1.24 11.75 6.07
CA HIS A 185 2.52 11.99 5.41
C HIS A 185 3.34 12.97 6.25
N CYS A 186 4.44 12.50 6.81
CA CYS A 186 5.22 13.22 7.80
C CYS A 186 6.53 13.74 7.19
N GLU A 187 6.53 14.96 6.68
CA GLU A 187 7.74 15.71 6.33
C GLU A 187 7.57 17.19 6.74
N ASN A 188 8.65 17.82 7.20
CA ASN A 188 8.65 19.23 7.62
C ASN A 188 8.70 20.14 6.39
N SER A 189 7.57 20.74 6.01
CA SER A 189 7.44 21.60 4.83
C SER A 189 8.34 22.84 4.87
N GLY A 190 8.50 23.46 6.04
CA GLY A 190 9.32 24.65 6.19
C GLY A 190 10.82 24.37 5.97
N MET A 191 11.31 23.25 6.51
CA MET A 191 12.69 22.80 6.29
C MET A 191 12.92 22.48 4.82
N ILE A 192 12.00 21.78 4.17
CA ILE A 192 12.08 21.41 2.76
C ILE A 192 12.12 22.67 1.89
N ALA A 193 11.22 23.62 2.10
CA ALA A 193 11.16 24.86 1.34
C ALA A 193 12.47 25.65 1.43
N ALA A 194 13.00 25.85 2.64
CA ALA A 194 14.27 26.56 2.85
C ALA A 194 15.45 25.88 2.13
N LEU A 195 15.56 24.54 2.25
CA LEU A 195 16.62 23.78 1.59
C LEU A 195 16.50 23.78 0.06
N GLN A 196 15.28 23.79 -0.47
CA GLN A 196 15.05 23.93 -1.92
C GLN A 196 15.43 25.32 -2.41
N GLU A 197 15.14 26.39 -1.66
CA GLU A 197 15.57 27.76 -1.96
C GLU A 197 17.10 27.88 -1.94
N GLU A 198 17.77 27.28 -0.95
CA GLU A 198 19.24 27.24 -0.89
C GLU A 198 19.84 26.49 -2.09
N ALA A 199 19.28 25.33 -2.45
CA ALA A 199 19.72 24.56 -3.61
C ALA A 199 19.58 25.36 -4.91
N LYS A 200 18.44 26.05 -5.07
CA LYS A 200 18.18 26.93 -6.22
C LYS A 200 19.16 28.11 -6.28
N ALA A 201 19.38 28.77 -5.16
CA ALA A 201 20.36 29.91 -5.08
C ALA A 201 21.77 29.43 -5.40
N ALA A 202 22.13 28.20 -5.06
CA ALA A 202 23.43 27.58 -5.35
C ALA A 202 23.54 27.00 -6.79
N GLY A 203 22.47 27.03 -7.61
CA GLY A 203 22.43 26.42 -8.92
C GLY A 203 22.42 24.88 -8.91
N LYS A 204 22.10 24.24 -7.78
CA LYS A 204 22.09 22.78 -7.59
C LYS A 204 20.71 22.20 -7.92
N MET A 205 20.33 22.23 -9.18
CA MET A 205 18.99 21.87 -9.64
C MET A 205 18.87 20.45 -10.20
N GLY A 206 19.94 19.64 -10.12
CA GLY A 206 19.93 18.23 -10.53
C GLY A 206 19.20 17.33 -9.55
N VAL A 207 18.83 16.11 -10.01
CA VAL A 207 18.07 15.12 -9.23
C VAL A 207 18.75 14.74 -7.90
N SER A 208 20.10 14.73 -7.86
CA SER A 208 20.87 14.44 -6.64
C SER A 208 20.65 15.44 -5.50
N SER A 209 19.98 16.57 -5.76
CA SER A 209 19.57 17.52 -4.73
C SER A 209 18.24 17.11 -4.04
N HIS A 210 17.45 16.25 -4.66
CA HIS A 210 16.16 15.82 -4.12
C HIS A 210 16.26 15.25 -2.70
N PRO A 211 17.10 14.22 -2.39
CA PRO A 211 17.21 13.70 -1.03
C PRO A 211 17.88 14.68 -0.06
N LYS A 212 18.74 15.60 -0.56
CA LYS A 212 19.43 16.60 0.26
C LYS A 212 18.49 17.70 0.76
N THR A 213 17.43 17.99 -0.01
CA THR A 213 16.39 18.96 0.38
C THR A 213 15.23 18.35 1.16
N ARG A 214 15.23 17.02 1.31
CA ARG A 214 14.28 16.24 2.11
C ARG A 214 15.05 15.30 3.05
N PRO A 215 15.86 15.85 3.97
CA PRO A 215 16.71 15.03 4.84
C PRO A 215 15.88 14.17 5.80
N VAL A 216 16.51 13.12 6.32
CA VAL A 216 15.92 12.22 7.34
C VAL A 216 15.35 13.01 8.52
N ALA A 217 16.03 14.08 8.95
CA ALA A 217 15.57 14.95 10.03
C ALA A 217 14.21 15.62 9.75
N ALA A 218 13.88 15.92 8.48
CA ALA A 218 12.59 16.50 8.14
C ALA A 218 11.44 15.52 8.33
N GLU A 219 11.68 14.24 8.08
CA GLU A 219 10.73 13.16 8.32
C GLU A 219 10.60 12.85 9.83
N ALA A 220 11.71 12.66 10.52
CA ALA A 220 11.74 12.31 11.94
C ALA A 220 11.13 13.42 12.82
N GLU A 221 11.38 14.70 12.52
CA GLU A 221 10.76 15.84 13.22
C GLU A 221 9.24 15.82 13.05
N ALA A 222 8.76 15.69 11.80
CA ALA A 222 7.33 15.70 11.52
C ALA A 222 6.61 14.51 12.19
N ILE A 223 7.22 13.31 12.20
CA ILE A 223 6.72 12.16 12.96
C ILE A 223 6.63 12.51 14.45
N GLY A 224 7.68 13.09 15.03
CA GLY A 224 7.70 13.48 16.44
C GLY A 224 6.59 14.47 16.79
N ARG A 225 6.36 15.46 15.94
CA ARG A 225 5.32 16.48 16.09
C ARG A 225 3.93 15.86 15.99
N LEU A 226 3.67 15.02 14.97
CA LEU A 226 2.42 14.28 14.83
C LEU A 226 2.13 13.48 16.11
N LEU A 227 3.10 12.71 16.59
CA LEU A 227 2.89 11.83 17.74
C LEU A 227 2.62 12.61 19.03
N ARG A 228 3.17 13.83 19.21
CA ARG A 228 2.81 14.68 20.35
C ARG A 228 1.39 15.23 20.25
N LEU A 229 0.93 15.62 19.06
CA LEU A 229 -0.45 16.04 18.85
C LEU A 229 -1.43 14.88 19.07
N ALA A 230 -1.13 13.69 18.55
CA ALA A 230 -1.94 12.48 18.73
C ALA A 230 -1.98 12.01 20.21
N GLU A 231 -0.88 12.17 20.97
CA GLU A 231 -0.82 11.87 22.39
C GLU A 231 -1.81 12.75 23.19
N VAL A 232 -1.84 14.06 22.90
CA VAL A 232 -2.77 15.00 23.57
C VAL A 232 -4.21 14.77 23.11
N ALA A 233 -4.43 14.46 21.85
CA ALA A 233 -5.77 14.10 21.32
C ALA A 233 -6.24 12.73 21.83
N ASP A 234 -5.33 11.87 22.32
CA ASP A 234 -5.58 10.50 22.76
C ASP A 234 -6.25 9.66 21.67
N VAL A 235 -5.64 9.62 20.46
CA VAL A 235 -6.12 8.92 19.28
C VAL A 235 -4.98 8.18 18.59
N PRO A 236 -5.21 6.95 18.08
CA PRO A 236 -4.20 6.26 17.29
C PRO A 236 -4.01 6.91 15.92
N VAL A 237 -2.80 6.82 15.39
CA VAL A 237 -2.45 7.31 14.06
C VAL A 237 -1.63 6.27 13.29
N VAL A 238 -1.61 6.40 11.97
CA VAL A 238 -0.74 5.62 11.09
C VAL A 238 0.34 6.55 10.53
N VAL A 239 1.60 6.25 10.79
CA VAL A 239 2.72 6.85 10.07
C VAL A 239 2.86 6.06 8.77
N VAL A 240 2.45 6.65 7.64
CA VAL A 240 2.52 5.99 6.33
C VAL A 240 3.93 6.07 5.76
N HIS A 241 4.29 5.12 4.87
CA HIS A 241 5.54 5.06 4.11
C HIS A 241 6.80 5.49 4.88
N LEU A 242 6.98 5.00 6.12
CA LEU A 242 8.20 5.23 6.91
C LEU A 242 9.44 4.80 6.13
N THR A 243 10.47 5.69 6.07
CA THR A 243 11.67 5.44 5.28
C THR A 243 12.95 5.30 6.10
N CYS A 244 12.99 5.78 7.34
CA CYS A 244 14.24 6.01 8.04
C CYS A 244 14.27 5.49 9.49
N LYS A 245 15.47 5.16 9.93
CA LYS A 245 15.76 4.70 11.31
C LYS A 245 15.40 5.76 12.35
N GLU A 246 15.70 7.06 12.10
CA GLU A 246 15.38 8.10 13.08
C GLU A 246 13.87 8.20 13.33
N GLY A 247 13.05 8.14 12.27
CA GLY A 247 11.59 8.08 12.40
C GLY A 247 11.12 6.85 13.17
N TYR A 248 11.72 5.68 12.90
CA TYR A 248 11.45 4.45 13.63
C TYR A 248 11.77 4.61 15.13
N ASP A 249 12.90 5.20 15.49
CA ASP A 249 13.31 5.41 16.88
C ASP A 249 12.33 6.37 17.61
N VAL A 250 11.85 7.42 16.94
CA VAL A 250 10.81 8.33 17.46
C VAL A 250 9.51 7.59 17.76
N ILE A 251 9.07 6.73 16.84
CA ILE A 251 7.86 5.89 17.01
C ILE A 251 8.04 4.92 18.19
N ALA A 252 9.19 4.26 18.27
CA ALA A 252 9.49 3.34 19.38
C ALA A 252 9.43 4.03 20.75
N GLN A 253 9.89 5.29 20.84
CA GLN A 253 9.78 6.08 22.06
C GLN A 253 8.33 6.44 22.41
N ALA A 254 7.50 6.78 21.41
CA ALA A 254 6.08 7.06 21.62
C ALA A 254 5.33 5.82 22.12
N ARG A 255 5.58 4.66 21.53
CA ARG A 255 4.99 3.38 21.99
C ARG A 255 5.42 2.99 23.41
N LYS A 256 6.69 3.26 23.80
CA LYS A 256 7.14 3.06 25.19
C LYS A 256 6.36 3.92 26.21
N ARG A 257 5.78 5.05 25.77
CA ARG A 257 4.88 5.87 26.59
C ARG A 257 3.42 5.36 26.58
N GLY A 258 3.13 4.26 25.90
CA GLY A 258 1.79 3.67 25.81
C GLY A 258 0.96 4.18 24.63
N GLN A 259 1.54 4.95 23.71
CA GLN A 259 0.84 5.50 22.57
C GLN A 259 0.57 4.41 21.51
N LYS A 260 -0.64 4.37 20.95
CA LYS A 260 -0.99 3.50 19.84
C LYS A 260 -0.59 4.18 18.53
N VAL A 261 0.44 3.64 17.88
CA VAL A 261 0.96 4.12 16.61
C VAL A 261 1.09 2.94 15.68
N TYR A 262 0.47 3.01 14.52
CA TYR A 262 0.66 2.04 13.44
C TYR A 262 1.64 2.58 12.41
N VAL A 263 2.33 1.69 11.72
CA VAL A 263 3.41 2.06 10.79
C VAL A 263 3.27 1.26 9.51
N GLU A 264 3.43 1.97 8.41
CA GLU A 264 3.52 1.43 7.06
C GLU A 264 4.91 1.72 6.48
N THR A 265 5.42 0.80 5.67
CA THR A 265 6.56 1.05 4.77
C THR A 265 6.25 0.52 3.37
N CYS A 266 7.18 0.69 2.42
CA CYS A 266 6.99 0.29 1.03
C CYS A 266 8.22 -0.47 0.50
N PRO A 267 8.07 -1.32 -0.56
CA PRO A 267 9.17 -2.11 -1.11
C PRO A 267 10.38 -1.28 -1.55
N GLN A 268 10.17 -0.08 -2.09
CA GLN A 268 11.24 0.82 -2.50
C GLN A 268 12.15 1.21 -1.33
N TYR A 269 11.62 1.45 -0.14
CA TYR A 269 12.39 1.80 1.06
C TYR A 269 13.08 0.59 1.70
N LEU A 270 12.66 -0.61 1.38
CA LEU A 270 13.28 -1.87 1.83
C LEU A 270 14.42 -2.33 0.93
N LEU A 271 14.44 -1.92 -0.34
CA LEU A 271 15.28 -2.53 -1.36
C LEU A 271 16.13 -1.55 -2.17
N MET A 272 15.77 -0.27 -2.22
CA MET A 272 16.48 0.76 -2.96
C MET A 272 17.13 1.76 -2.00
N ASP A 273 18.21 2.39 -2.44
CA ASP A 273 18.91 3.42 -1.67
C ASP A 273 19.17 4.69 -2.50
N ASP A 274 19.66 5.73 -1.84
CA ASP A 274 19.83 7.05 -2.40
C ASP A 274 20.94 7.15 -3.47
N SER A 275 21.73 6.09 -3.70
CA SER A 275 22.69 6.06 -4.80
C SER A 275 22.01 6.13 -6.18
N LEU A 276 20.74 5.74 -6.25
CA LEU A 276 19.93 5.84 -7.47
C LEU A 276 19.70 7.29 -7.93
N TYR A 277 19.82 8.26 -7.01
CA TYR A 277 19.74 9.69 -7.38
C TYR A 277 21.02 10.23 -8.03
N GLU A 278 22.10 9.47 -8.02
CA GLU A 278 23.39 9.82 -8.67
C GLU A 278 23.58 9.14 -10.04
N LEU A 279 22.57 8.44 -10.56
CA LEU A 279 22.60 7.84 -11.89
C LEU A 279 22.79 8.92 -12.97
N PRO A 280 23.53 8.60 -14.06
CA PRO A 280 23.86 9.57 -15.11
C PRO A 280 22.61 10.00 -15.90
N GLY A 281 22.67 11.22 -16.43
CA GLY A 281 21.61 11.79 -17.23
C GLY A 281 20.34 11.99 -16.42
N PHE A 282 19.19 11.67 -17.02
CA PHE A 282 17.86 11.82 -16.39
C PHE A 282 17.31 10.46 -15.88
N GLU A 283 18.12 9.39 -15.88
CA GLU A 283 17.70 8.07 -15.39
C GLU A 283 17.33 8.09 -13.90
N SER A 284 18.00 8.90 -13.11
CA SER A 284 17.74 9.11 -11.69
C SER A 284 16.34 9.67 -11.39
N ALA A 285 15.71 10.35 -12.33
CA ALA A 285 14.36 10.91 -12.17
C ALA A 285 13.28 9.85 -11.97
N LYS A 286 13.49 8.63 -12.49
CA LYS A 286 12.58 7.48 -12.32
C LYS A 286 12.38 7.12 -10.84
N TYR A 287 13.35 7.45 -9.98
CA TYR A 287 13.38 7.10 -8.56
C TYR A 287 12.95 8.26 -7.64
N VAL A 288 12.63 9.43 -8.20
CA VAL A 288 12.12 10.55 -7.41
C VAL A 288 10.76 10.20 -6.82
N CYS A 289 10.72 10.11 -5.49
CA CYS A 289 9.52 9.89 -4.67
C CYS A 289 9.66 10.67 -3.35
N ALA A 290 8.59 10.81 -2.61
CA ALA A 290 8.60 11.50 -1.34
C ALA A 290 7.80 10.71 -0.26
N PRO A 291 8.46 10.43 0.90
CA PRO A 291 9.84 10.78 1.24
C PRO A 291 10.86 10.09 0.31
N PRO A 292 12.11 10.63 0.21
CA PRO A 292 13.11 10.03 -0.67
C PRO A 292 13.62 8.67 -0.19
N LEU A 293 14.25 7.92 -1.11
CA LEU A 293 15.06 6.76 -0.77
C LEU A 293 16.19 7.15 0.20
N ARG A 294 16.51 6.25 1.13
CA ARG A 294 17.48 6.49 2.20
C ARG A 294 18.70 5.59 2.07
N LYS A 295 19.44 5.42 3.15
CA LYS A 295 20.65 4.61 3.22
C LYS A 295 20.36 3.15 3.50
N LYS A 296 21.37 2.30 3.32
CA LYS A 296 21.29 0.86 3.59
C LYS A 296 20.94 0.55 5.06
N GLU A 297 21.44 1.31 5.99
CA GLU A 297 21.16 1.17 7.41
C GLU A 297 19.68 1.44 7.75
N ASP A 298 19.02 2.31 7.01
CA ASP A 298 17.58 2.54 7.13
C ASP A 298 16.80 1.31 6.65
N GLN A 299 17.19 0.70 5.54
CA GLN A 299 16.59 -0.54 5.05
C GLN A 299 16.66 -1.66 6.09
N ASP A 300 17.84 -1.85 6.71
CA ASP A 300 18.05 -2.91 7.70
C ASP A 300 17.17 -2.69 8.96
N CYS A 301 16.95 -1.42 9.34
CA CYS A 301 16.03 -1.04 10.41
C CYS A 301 14.56 -1.36 10.03
N LEU A 302 14.14 -1.05 8.80
CA LEU A 302 12.79 -1.34 8.34
C LEU A 302 12.52 -2.85 8.26
N TRP A 303 13.45 -3.65 7.75
CA TRP A 303 13.33 -5.11 7.75
C TRP A 303 13.21 -5.68 9.16
N LYS A 304 14.00 -5.17 10.11
CA LYS A 304 13.87 -5.53 11.52
C LYS A 304 12.46 -5.19 12.05
N GLY A 305 11.96 -4.00 11.70
CA GLY A 305 10.62 -3.56 12.12
C GLY A 305 9.48 -4.44 11.58
N LEU A 306 9.64 -5.04 10.38
CA LEU A 306 8.72 -6.03 9.85
C LEU A 306 8.81 -7.35 10.62
N ALA A 307 10.03 -7.81 10.94
CA ALA A 307 10.25 -9.07 11.65
C ALA A 307 9.75 -9.05 13.10
N ASP A 308 9.92 -7.93 13.80
CA ASP A 308 9.51 -7.79 15.21
C ASP A 308 8.08 -7.25 15.38
N GLY A 309 7.36 -6.98 14.27
CA GLY A 309 5.99 -6.50 14.26
C GLY A 309 5.84 -5.02 14.59
N THR A 310 6.92 -4.25 14.64
CA THR A 310 6.87 -2.78 14.84
C THR A 310 6.27 -2.07 13.64
N ILE A 311 6.48 -2.60 12.43
CA ILE A 311 5.85 -2.14 11.18
C ILE A 311 4.72 -3.12 10.85
N GLN A 312 3.49 -2.62 10.76
CA GLN A 312 2.29 -3.43 10.61
C GLN A 312 1.95 -3.74 9.15
N THR A 313 2.25 -2.83 8.22
CA THR A 313 1.82 -2.98 6.83
C THR A 313 2.94 -2.65 5.85
N VAL A 314 2.92 -3.33 4.70
CA VAL A 314 3.73 -2.99 3.54
C VAL A 314 2.78 -2.69 2.39
N SER A 315 2.65 -1.42 2.05
CA SER A 315 1.89 -0.92 0.90
C SER A 315 2.84 -0.49 -0.22
N THR A 316 2.32 0.03 -1.33
CA THR A 316 3.19 0.40 -2.46
C THR A 316 3.49 1.89 -2.55
N ASP A 317 2.56 2.72 -2.12
CA ASP A 317 2.56 4.14 -2.48
C ASP A 317 2.64 4.31 -4.01
N HIS A 318 1.88 3.45 -4.73
CA HIS A 318 1.88 3.44 -6.19
C HIS A 318 1.36 4.77 -6.71
N CYS A 319 2.29 5.58 -7.19
CA CYS A 319 2.03 6.89 -7.78
C CYS A 319 2.87 6.98 -9.05
N SER A 320 2.32 6.48 -10.15
CA SER A 320 3.07 6.19 -11.37
C SER A 320 3.12 7.38 -12.34
N PHE A 321 4.29 7.56 -12.95
CA PHE A 321 4.51 8.55 -14.01
C PHE A 321 5.37 7.94 -15.08
N THR A 322 5.07 8.22 -16.35
CA THR A 322 5.93 7.81 -17.48
C THR A 322 7.23 8.61 -17.49
N THR A 323 8.24 8.13 -18.22
CA THR A 323 9.50 8.86 -18.42
C THR A 323 9.25 10.27 -18.99
N GLU A 324 8.28 10.41 -19.90
CA GLU A 324 7.92 11.71 -20.46
C GLU A 324 7.31 12.67 -19.41
N GLN A 325 6.46 12.13 -18.53
CA GLN A 325 5.92 12.94 -17.43
C GLN A 325 7.02 13.36 -16.44
N LYS A 326 7.99 12.50 -16.14
CA LYS A 326 9.14 12.87 -15.30
C LYS A 326 9.94 14.04 -15.87
N LYS A 327 10.01 14.18 -17.22
CA LYS A 327 10.71 15.29 -17.90
C LYS A 327 10.07 16.67 -17.68
N LEU A 328 8.87 16.76 -17.11
CA LEU A 328 8.31 18.04 -16.67
C LEU A 328 9.23 18.78 -15.69
N GLY A 329 10.08 18.07 -14.98
CA GLY A 329 11.09 18.61 -14.07
C GLY A 329 12.53 18.54 -14.59
N GLU A 330 12.76 18.31 -15.88
CA GLU A 330 14.12 18.31 -16.44
C GLU A 330 14.78 19.67 -16.23
N GLY A 331 15.93 19.66 -15.56
CA GLY A 331 16.64 20.90 -15.17
C GLY A 331 16.15 21.55 -13.87
N ASP A 332 15.06 21.07 -13.28
CA ASP A 332 14.53 21.54 -11.99
C ASP A 332 13.93 20.38 -11.20
N PHE A 333 14.74 19.75 -10.34
CA PHE A 333 14.31 18.58 -9.58
C PHE A 333 13.05 18.80 -8.75
N THR A 334 12.72 20.03 -8.36
CA THR A 334 11.53 20.36 -7.57
C THR A 334 10.23 20.19 -8.35
N LYS A 335 10.32 20.11 -9.68
CA LYS A 335 9.18 19.93 -10.59
C LYS A 335 9.04 18.51 -11.13
N ILE A 336 9.96 17.59 -10.80
CA ILE A 336 9.83 16.20 -11.19
C ILE A 336 8.64 15.60 -10.44
N PRO A 337 7.61 15.08 -11.13
CA PRO A 337 6.53 14.39 -10.48
C PRO A 337 7.05 13.28 -9.56
N GLY A 338 6.77 13.39 -8.25
CA GLY A 338 7.25 12.45 -7.24
C GLY A 338 6.36 11.23 -7.14
N GLY A 339 6.93 10.04 -7.31
CA GLY A 339 6.25 8.76 -7.18
C GLY A 339 6.83 7.68 -8.09
N MET A 340 6.56 6.44 -7.76
CA MET A 340 7.00 5.24 -8.48
C MET A 340 5.88 4.22 -8.59
N PRO A 341 5.83 3.41 -9.68
CA PRO A 341 4.94 2.26 -9.74
C PRO A 341 5.48 1.12 -8.85
N GLY A 342 4.58 0.34 -8.24
CA GLY A 342 4.97 -0.77 -7.34
C GLY A 342 3.91 -1.85 -7.17
N ALA A 343 2.65 -1.60 -7.55
CA ALA A 343 1.51 -2.47 -7.23
C ALA A 343 1.66 -3.90 -7.76
N GLU A 344 2.26 -4.08 -8.95
CA GLU A 344 2.41 -5.40 -9.57
C GLU A 344 3.52 -6.25 -8.95
N THR A 345 4.54 -5.64 -8.35
CA THR A 345 5.76 -6.36 -7.93
C THR A 345 5.88 -6.57 -6.42
N ARG A 346 5.04 -5.90 -5.62
CA ARG A 346 5.12 -5.91 -4.16
C ARG A 346 5.19 -7.32 -3.55
N GLY A 347 4.24 -8.19 -3.86
CA GLY A 347 4.19 -9.54 -3.30
C GLY A 347 5.43 -10.38 -3.62
N THR A 348 5.85 -10.35 -4.87
CA THR A 348 7.05 -11.06 -5.36
C THR A 348 8.34 -10.55 -4.70
N LEU A 349 8.48 -9.22 -4.54
CA LEU A 349 9.65 -8.61 -3.89
C LEU A 349 9.71 -8.95 -2.40
N ILE A 350 8.61 -8.84 -1.68
CA ILE A 350 8.56 -9.16 -0.24
C ILE A 350 8.82 -10.65 -0.01
N TYR A 351 8.30 -11.54 -0.87
CA TYR A 351 8.65 -12.94 -0.80
C TYR A 351 10.15 -13.15 -1.02
N THR A 352 10.68 -12.67 -2.13
CA THR A 352 12.08 -12.93 -2.53
C THR A 352 13.09 -12.37 -1.54
N TYR A 353 12.96 -11.10 -1.17
CA TYR A 353 13.96 -10.41 -0.35
C TYR A 353 13.66 -10.44 1.15
N GLY A 354 12.44 -10.77 1.50
CA GLY A 354 12.01 -10.96 2.88
C GLY A 354 12.07 -12.42 3.28
N VAL A 355 11.18 -13.24 2.71
CA VAL A 355 10.99 -14.63 3.13
C VAL A 355 12.13 -15.52 2.67
N ASP A 356 12.45 -15.55 1.38
CA ASP A 356 13.48 -16.44 0.83
C ASP A 356 14.89 -16.09 1.35
N LYS A 357 15.17 -14.82 1.64
CA LYS A 357 16.40 -14.36 2.30
C LYS A 357 16.38 -14.48 3.82
N GLY A 358 15.31 -14.99 4.42
CA GLY A 358 15.22 -15.23 5.87
C GLY A 358 15.19 -13.97 6.73
N ARG A 359 14.79 -12.82 6.18
CA ARG A 359 14.64 -11.56 6.94
C ARG A 359 13.34 -11.50 7.72
N ILE A 360 12.29 -12.10 7.16
CA ILE A 360 10.98 -12.28 7.76
C ILE A 360 10.47 -13.68 7.48
N THR A 361 9.50 -14.16 8.24
CA THR A 361 8.82 -15.42 7.96
C THR A 361 7.70 -15.23 6.91
N LYS A 362 7.21 -16.33 6.33
CA LYS A 362 6.05 -16.27 5.45
C LYS A 362 4.77 -15.86 6.21
N GLU A 363 4.71 -16.16 7.49
CA GLU A 363 3.65 -15.72 8.40
C GLU A 363 3.70 -14.19 8.61
N ASP A 364 4.92 -13.60 8.73
CA ASP A 364 5.09 -12.15 8.75
C ASP A 364 4.61 -11.53 7.43
N MET A 365 4.99 -12.12 6.30
CA MET A 365 4.50 -11.67 4.99
C MET A 365 2.97 -11.70 4.92
N CYS A 366 2.34 -12.77 5.39
CA CYS A 366 0.87 -12.84 5.46
C CYS A 366 0.29 -11.73 6.34
N ARG A 367 0.90 -11.48 7.51
CA ARG A 367 0.47 -10.39 8.39
C ARG A 367 0.54 -9.04 7.70
N VAL A 368 1.70 -8.68 7.14
CA VAL A 368 1.93 -7.31 6.64
C VAL A 368 1.27 -7.01 5.29
N LEU A 369 0.96 -8.04 4.48
CA LEU A 369 0.31 -7.87 3.17
C LEU A 369 -1.19 -8.14 3.18
N SER A 370 -1.73 -8.87 4.17
CA SER A 370 -3.14 -9.30 4.16
C SER A 370 -3.85 -9.07 5.50
N GLU A 371 -3.40 -9.70 6.58
CA GLU A 371 -4.13 -9.73 7.84
C GLU A 371 -4.16 -8.37 8.56
N ASN A 372 -3.00 -7.74 8.73
CA ASN A 372 -2.91 -6.46 9.42
C ASN A 372 -3.60 -5.33 8.65
N PRO A 373 -3.40 -5.13 7.32
CA PRO A 373 -4.18 -4.11 6.62
C PRO A 373 -5.69 -4.39 6.66
N ALA A 374 -6.14 -5.65 6.62
CA ALA A 374 -7.55 -5.98 6.80
C ALA A 374 -8.08 -5.54 8.18
N LYS A 375 -7.33 -5.80 9.26
CA LYS A 375 -7.70 -5.39 10.63
C LYS A 375 -7.62 -3.88 10.80
N LEU A 376 -6.52 -3.27 10.34
CA LEU A 376 -6.27 -1.85 10.49
C LEU A 376 -7.32 -0.98 9.78
N TYR A 377 -7.87 -1.48 8.68
CA TYR A 377 -8.81 -0.72 7.86
C TYR A 377 -10.23 -1.31 7.83
N GLY A 378 -10.57 -2.18 8.80
CA GLY A 378 -11.96 -2.62 9.04
C GLY A 378 -12.54 -3.58 7.99
N LEU A 379 -11.70 -4.39 7.36
CA LEU A 379 -12.09 -5.41 6.38
C LEU A 379 -12.08 -6.84 6.95
N TYR A 380 -11.40 -7.04 8.10
CA TYR A 380 -11.31 -8.35 8.76
C TYR A 380 -12.62 -8.68 9.49
N PRO A 381 -13.13 -9.96 9.46
CA PRO A 381 -12.57 -11.15 8.81
C PRO A 381 -13.10 -11.42 7.39
N ARG A 382 -13.79 -10.47 6.76
CA ARG A 382 -14.25 -10.62 5.37
C ARG A 382 -13.08 -10.85 4.43
N LYS A 383 -12.00 -10.07 4.60
CA LYS A 383 -10.73 -10.12 3.87
C LYS A 383 -9.58 -10.40 4.84
N GLY A 384 -8.39 -10.74 4.30
CA GLY A 384 -7.15 -10.89 5.08
C GLY A 384 -7.01 -12.22 5.82
N VAL A 385 -7.89 -13.19 5.60
CA VAL A 385 -7.85 -14.50 6.24
C VAL A 385 -8.39 -15.59 5.31
N ILE A 386 -7.84 -16.81 5.42
CA ILE A 386 -8.36 -18.02 4.77
C ILE A 386 -9.16 -18.80 5.83
N ALA A 387 -10.46 -18.56 5.91
CA ALA A 387 -11.34 -19.19 6.88
C ALA A 387 -12.76 -19.35 6.30
N PRO A 388 -13.53 -20.37 6.75
CA PRO A 388 -14.92 -20.51 6.32
C PRO A 388 -15.73 -19.25 6.55
N GLY A 389 -16.42 -18.76 5.51
CA GLY A 389 -17.24 -17.54 5.52
C GLY A 389 -16.52 -16.28 5.05
N SER A 390 -15.17 -16.25 5.02
CA SER A 390 -14.43 -15.13 4.38
C SER A 390 -14.60 -15.15 2.87
N ASP A 391 -14.35 -14.02 2.23
CA ASP A 391 -14.30 -13.96 0.76
C ASP A 391 -13.18 -14.91 0.26
N ALA A 392 -13.44 -15.62 -0.82
CA ALA A 392 -12.46 -16.50 -1.43
C ALA A 392 -11.46 -15.70 -2.26
N ASP A 393 -10.72 -14.81 -1.56
CA ASP A 393 -9.61 -14.03 -2.08
C ASP A 393 -8.31 -14.75 -1.74
N LEU A 394 -7.65 -15.29 -2.75
CA LEU A 394 -6.48 -16.14 -2.56
C LEU A 394 -5.36 -15.77 -3.54
N VAL A 395 -4.14 -15.83 -3.05
CA VAL A 395 -2.93 -15.74 -3.87
C VAL A 395 -2.21 -17.07 -3.81
N ILE A 396 -2.11 -17.74 -4.96
CA ILE A 396 -1.29 -18.94 -5.12
C ILE A 396 0.07 -18.49 -5.66
N MET A 397 1.09 -18.61 -4.82
CA MET A 397 2.45 -18.18 -5.12
C MET A 397 3.35 -19.39 -5.28
N ARG A 398 3.95 -19.55 -6.46
CA ARG A 398 4.99 -20.54 -6.70
C ARG A 398 6.32 -20.04 -6.17
N THR A 399 7.00 -20.93 -5.47
CA THR A 399 8.30 -20.64 -4.82
C THR A 399 9.43 -21.40 -5.51
N GLY A 400 10.67 -20.93 -5.29
CA GLY A 400 11.86 -21.57 -5.86
C GLY A 400 11.99 -21.43 -7.39
N VAL A 401 11.36 -20.40 -7.96
CA VAL A 401 11.54 -20.05 -9.37
C VAL A 401 12.74 -19.14 -9.54
N GLU A 402 13.28 -19.09 -10.76
CA GLU A 402 14.23 -18.07 -11.17
C GLU A 402 13.58 -17.21 -12.25
N ASP A 403 13.32 -15.95 -11.92
CA ASP A 403 12.67 -15.01 -12.81
C ASP A 403 13.29 -13.61 -12.65
N VAL A 404 12.98 -12.69 -13.54
CA VAL A 404 13.52 -11.33 -13.55
C VAL A 404 12.38 -10.34 -13.80
N ILE A 405 12.32 -9.29 -13.02
CA ILE A 405 11.33 -8.22 -13.22
C ILE A 405 11.76 -7.41 -14.46
N THR A 406 10.82 -7.25 -15.41
CA THR A 406 11.01 -6.39 -16.58
C THR A 406 9.78 -5.52 -16.81
N ALA A 407 9.95 -4.29 -17.28
CA ALA A 407 8.83 -3.42 -17.66
C ALA A 407 7.96 -4.04 -18.76
N LYS A 408 8.59 -4.81 -19.66
CA LYS A 408 7.90 -5.47 -20.78
C LYS A 408 6.84 -6.48 -20.33
N ASP A 409 7.06 -7.13 -19.19
CA ASP A 409 6.17 -8.17 -18.66
C ASP A 409 5.11 -7.61 -17.72
N GLN A 410 5.16 -6.31 -17.38
CA GLN A 410 4.20 -5.64 -16.54
C GLN A 410 2.98 -5.14 -17.34
N VAL A 411 1.84 -5.02 -16.66
CA VAL A 411 0.58 -4.58 -17.27
C VAL A 411 0.17 -3.16 -16.83
N GLN A 412 0.98 -2.53 -15.97
CA GLN A 412 0.82 -1.13 -15.60
C GLN A 412 1.07 -0.20 -16.78
N ASN A 413 0.48 0.99 -16.76
CA ASN A 413 0.58 1.97 -17.84
C ASN A 413 1.82 2.87 -17.71
N VAL A 414 3.00 2.27 -17.48
CA VAL A 414 4.29 2.96 -17.31
C VAL A 414 5.34 2.32 -18.21
N ASP A 415 6.21 3.13 -18.78
CA ASP A 415 7.22 2.72 -19.75
C ASP A 415 8.54 2.22 -19.12
N TYR A 416 8.61 2.09 -17.81
CA TYR A 416 9.75 1.52 -17.08
C TYR A 416 9.30 0.76 -15.82
N ALA A 417 10.17 -0.09 -15.30
CA ALA A 417 10.02 -0.73 -13.99
C ALA A 417 11.11 -0.21 -13.04
N PRO A 418 10.77 0.31 -11.84
CA PRO A 418 11.80 0.73 -10.87
C PRO A 418 12.75 -0.41 -10.49
N PHE A 419 12.24 -1.65 -10.49
CA PHE A 419 12.99 -2.88 -10.19
C PHE A 419 13.45 -3.64 -11.44
N GLU A 420 13.66 -2.94 -12.58
CA GLU A 420 14.12 -3.55 -13.83
C GLU A 420 15.39 -4.39 -13.60
N GLY A 421 15.43 -5.60 -14.15
CA GLY A 421 16.56 -6.53 -14.03
C GLY A 421 16.71 -7.21 -12.66
N THR A 422 15.82 -6.96 -11.71
CA THR A 422 15.84 -7.55 -10.37
C THR A 422 15.46 -9.03 -10.44
N LYS A 423 16.34 -9.91 -9.94
CA LYS A 423 16.08 -11.35 -9.84
C LYS A 423 15.10 -11.65 -8.72
N VAL A 424 14.16 -12.55 -8.97
CA VAL A 424 13.14 -12.97 -8.02
C VAL A 424 13.01 -14.49 -7.95
N THR A 425 12.61 -15.01 -6.78
CA THR A 425 12.52 -16.45 -6.49
C THR A 425 11.09 -16.91 -6.19
N GLY A 426 10.14 -15.98 -6.23
CA GLY A 426 8.71 -16.24 -6.10
C GLY A 426 7.92 -15.60 -7.24
N ARG A 427 6.83 -16.24 -7.65
CA ARG A 427 5.93 -15.75 -8.68
C ARG A 427 4.48 -15.95 -8.30
N VAL A 428 3.64 -14.94 -8.45
CA VAL A 428 2.20 -15.07 -8.36
C VAL A 428 1.72 -15.88 -9.57
N GLU A 429 1.22 -17.07 -9.30
CA GLU A 429 0.76 -18.01 -10.35
C GLU A 429 -0.74 -17.87 -10.61
N SER A 430 -1.53 -17.79 -9.53
CA SER A 430 -2.97 -17.60 -9.64
C SER A 430 -3.47 -16.66 -8.56
N VAL A 431 -4.50 -15.88 -8.90
CA VAL A 431 -5.23 -15.03 -7.95
C VAL A 431 -6.72 -15.30 -8.09
N PHE A 432 -7.36 -15.49 -6.95
CA PHE A 432 -8.81 -15.59 -6.86
C PHE A 432 -9.36 -14.34 -6.21
N LEU A 433 -10.34 -13.73 -6.85
CA LEU A 433 -11.11 -12.60 -6.36
C LEU A 433 -12.54 -13.09 -6.11
N ARG A 434 -12.95 -13.16 -4.85
CA ARG A 434 -14.27 -13.71 -4.47
C ARG A 434 -14.61 -15.01 -5.23
N GLY A 435 -13.67 -15.96 -5.22
CA GLY A 435 -13.83 -17.27 -5.86
C GLY A 435 -13.67 -17.29 -7.39
N LEU A 436 -13.58 -16.14 -8.05
CA LEU A 436 -13.27 -16.05 -9.47
C LEU A 436 -11.76 -16.11 -9.69
N GLN A 437 -11.27 -17.07 -10.45
CA GLN A 437 -9.85 -17.14 -10.84
C GLN A 437 -9.56 -16.01 -11.84
N ALA A 438 -9.11 -14.86 -11.33
CA ALA A 438 -8.87 -13.66 -12.13
C ALA A 438 -7.44 -13.58 -12.70
N VAL A 439 -6.48 -14.28 -12.08
CA VAL A 439 -5.15 -14.49 -12.64
C VAL A 439 -4.89 -15.98 -12.74
N LYS A 440 -4.38 -16.40 -13.91
CA LYS A 440 -4.00 -17.79 -14.19
C LYS A 440 -2.65 -17.80 -14.92
N ASP A 441 -1.74 -18.66 -14.47
CA ASP A 441 -0.38 -18.80 -15.04
C ASP A 441 0.34 -17.43 -15.15
N GLY A 442 0.17 -16.57 -14.14
CA GLY A 442 0.72 -15.22 -14.08
C GLY A 442 0.09 -14.19 -15.03
N LYS A 443 -1.02 -14.53 -15.69
CA LYS A 443 -1.73 -13.66 -16.64
C LYS A 443 -3.12 -13.30 -16.11
N VAL A 444 -3.49 -12.03 -16.23
CA VAL A 444 -4.87 -11.59 -15.94
C VAL A 444 -5.79 -12.17 -16.99
N VAL A 445 -6.80 -12.93 -16.56
CA VAL A 445 -7.79 -13.60 -17.43
C VAL A 445 -9.21 -13.05 -17.21
N GLU A 446 -9.43 -12.33 -16.11
CA GLU A 446 -10.69 -11.63 -15.80
C GLU A 446 -10.37 -10.21 -15.34
N GLU A 447 -11.06 -9.24 -15.89
CA GLU A 447 -10.88 -7.80 -15.59
C GLU A 447 -12.19 -7.15 -15.15
N LYS A 448 -12.11 -6.01 -14.46
CA LYS A 448 -13.26 -5.17 -14.08
C LYS A 448 -14.31 -5.93 -13.26
N LYS A 449 -13.84 -6.80 -12.35
CA LYS A 449 -14.69 -7.57 -11.43
C LYS A 449 -14.66 -7.03 -10.00
N GLY A 450 -13.89 -5.96 -9.75
CA GLY A 450 -13.77 -5.34 -8.45
C GLY A 450 -15.04 -4.61 -8.02
N GLU A 451 -15.30 -4.63 -6.75
CA GLU A 451 -16.44 -3.98 -6.10
C GLU A 451 -15.97 -3.02 -5.02
N PHE A 452 -16.75 -1.96 -4.82
CA PHE A 452 -16.54 -1.06 -3.69
C PHE A 452 -16.84 -1.75 -2.36
N LEU A 453 -15.92 -1.63 -1.40
CA LEU A 453 -16.05 -2.22 -0.08
C LEU A 453 -16.32 -1.14 0.97
N LYS A 454 -17.51 -1.15 1.56
CA LYS A 454 -17.75 -0.43 2.82
C LYS A 454 -16.98 -1.10 3.94
N ARG A 455 -16.24 -0.31 4.70
CA ARG A 455 -15.35 -0.79 5.77
C ARG A 455 -15.94 -0.49 7.16
N GLY A 456 -15.58 -1.34 8.11
CA GLY A 456 -15.84 -1.10 9.53
C GLY A 456 -14.75 -0.26 10.18
N LYS A 457 -14.84 -0.09 11.50
CA LYS A 457 -13.78 0.55 12.30
C LYS A 457 -12.54 -0.35 12.35
N TYR A 458 -11.38 0.27 12.59
CA TYR A 458 -10.13 -0.48 12.79
C TYR A 458 -10.21 -1.41 14.00
N ALA A 459 -9.49 -2.52 13.93
CA ALA A 459 -9.52 -3.59 14.93
C ALA A 459 -8.12 -4.20 15.17
N LEU A 460 -7.02 -3.43 14.94
CA LEU A 460 -5.65 -3.87 15.16
C LEU A 460 -5.13 -3.39 16.51
#